data_1394a2c43e047db0252e52644e385399
#
_entry.id   1394a2c43e047db0252e52644e385399
#
_cell.length_a   1.000
_cell.length_b   1.000
_cell.length_c   1.000
_cell.angle_alpha   90.00
_cell.angle_beta   90.00
_cell.angle_gamma   90.00
#
_symmetry.space_group_name_H-M   'P 1'
#
loop_
_entity.id
_entity.type
_entity.pdbx_description
1 polymer ?
#
loop_
_entity_poly.entity_id
_entity_poly.type
_entity_poly.pdbx_seq_one_letter_code
_entity_poly.pdbx_strand_id
1 'polypeptide(L)'
;MIFVFGSNLAGRHGKGAALYARRYHGAVYGQGHGRQGNSYAIPTKNEKLKTITLGSIAQWVEEFIEYAKEHPDELFQVTRVGCGLAGYKDEDIAPLFKDAPINCLFDSAWSKFNDGHRRYWN
;
A
#
# COMPACT_ATOMS: atom_id res chain seq x y z
N MET A 1 -12.11 2.67 -7.41
CA MET A 1 -10.91 3.06 -6.61
C MET A 1 -9.73 2.18 -6.94
N ILE A 2 -8.55 2.70 -6.75
CA ILE A 2 -7.30 1.96 -6.93
C ILE A 2 -6.95 1.29 -5.60
N PHE A 3 -6.86 -0.04 -5.60
CA PHE A 3 -6.61 -0.83 -4.41
C PHE A 3 -5.11 -0.89 -4.13
N VAL A 4 -4.67 -0.28 -3.02
CA VAL A 4 -3.25 -0.19 -2.65
C VAL A 4 -2.94 -1.27 -1.62
N PHE A 5 -1.97 -2.13 -1.91
CA PHE A 5 -1.71 -3.32 -1.10
C PHE A 5 -0.22 -3.56 -0.88
N GLY A 6 0.09 -4.26 0.22
CA GLY A 6 1.44 -4.71 0.50
C GLY A 6 1.81 -5.91 -0.38
N SER A 7 2.97 -5.84 -1.01
CA SER A 7 3.43 -6.88 -1.92
C SER A 7 4.85 -7.33 -1.57
N ASN A 8 5.48 -8.07 -2.47
CA ASN A 8 6.88 -8.45 -2.39
C ASN A 8 7.57 -8.22 -3.74
N LEU A 9 8.88 -8.07 -3.71
CA LEU A 9 9.64 -7.75 -4.93
C LEU A 9 9.62 -8.88 -5.96
N ALA A 10 9.31 -10.11 -5.56
CA ALA A 10 9.13 -11.20 -6.50
C ALA A 10 7.78 -11.14 -7.24
N GLY A 11 6.86 -10.31 -6.78
CA GLY A 11 5.52 -10.21 -7.36
C GLY A 11 4.65 -11.44 -7.12
N ARG A 12 4.93 -12.20 -6.07
CA ARG A 12 4.14 -13.38 -5.71
C ARG A 12 2.90 -12.97 -4.94
N HIS A 13 1.79 -12.78 -5.66
CA HIS A 13 0.51 -12.37 -5.08
C HIS A 13 -0.31 -13.60 -4.70
N GLY A 14 0.21 -14.41 -3.78
CA GLY A 14 -0.37 -15.69 -3.44
C GLY A 14 -1.20 -15.75 -2.16
N LYS A 15 -1.17 -14.68 -1.33
CA LYS A 15 -1.87 -14.65 -0.05
C LYS A 15 -2.34 -13.25 0.30
N GLY A 16 -3.31 -13.15 1.22
CA GLY A 16 -3.76 -11.90 1.83
C GLY A 16 -4.24 -10.86 0.83
N ALA A 17 -3.92 -9.59 1.10
CA ALA A 17 -4.36 -8.48 0.26
C ALA A 17 -3.82 -8.57 -1.17
N ALA A 18 -2.61 -9.11 -1.35
CA ALA A 18 -2.02 -9.29 -2.68
C ALA A 18 -2.84 -10.28 -3.53
N LEU A 19 -3.27 -11.40 -2.93
CA LEU A 19 -4.12 -12.35 -3.63
C LEU A 19 -5.48 -11.73 -3.97
N TYR A 20 -6.06 -10.99 -3.04
CA TYR A 20 -7.32 -10.27 -3.26
C TYR A 20 -7.17 -9.27 -4.42
N ALA A 21 -6.07 -8.52 -4.45
CA ALA A 21 -5.78 -7.58 -5.54
C ALA A 21 -5.66 -8.29 -6.88
N ARG A 22 -5.00 -9.44 -6.91
CA ARG A 22 -4.85 -10.23 -8.12
C ARG A 22 -6.21 -10.73 -8.63
N ARG A 23 -7.06 -11.20 -7.74
CA ARG A 23 -8.38 -11.74 -8.12
C ARG A 23 -9.38 -10.67 -8.54
N TYR A 24 -9.36 -9.50 -7.91
CA TYR A 24 -10.46 -8.54 -8.04
C TYR A 24 -10.04 -7.15 -8.52
N HIS A 25 -8.76 -6.83 -8.55
CA HIS A 25 -8.29 -5.47 -8.85
C HIS A 25 -7.19 -5.42 -9.91
N GLY A 26 -6.99 -6.50 -10.64
CA GLY A 26 -6.08 -6.50 -11.79
C GLY A 26 -4.60 -6.54 -11.45
N ALA A 27 -4.21 -6.89 -10.23
CA ALA A 27 -2.81 -7.05 -9.89
C ALA A 27 -2.19 -8.16 -10.73
N VAL A 28 -0.95 -7.94 -11.16
CA VAL A 28 -0.25 -8.83 -12.08
C VAL A 28 0.75 -9.69 -11.33
N TYR A 29 0.59 -11.00 -11.40
CA TYR A 29 1.55 -11.91 -10.81
C TYR A 29 2.91 -11.72 -11.49
N GLY A 30 3.95 -11.54 -10.69
CA GLY A 30 5.30 -11.24 -11.18
C GLY A 30 5.67 -9.77 -11.11
N GLN A 31 4.71 -8.86 -10.90
CA GLN A 31 4.97 -7.43 -10.77
C GLN A 31 4.88 -7.03 -9.30
N GLY A 32 6.02 -6.73 -8.68
CA GLY A 32 6.13 -6.50 -7.23
C GLY A 32 5.86 -5.08 -6.78
N HIS A 33 5.88 -4.09 -7.66
CA HIS A 33 5.66 -2.70 -7.27
C HIS A 33 4.95 -1.91 -8.36
N GLY A 34 4.31 -0.82 -7.96
CA GLY A 34 3.71 0.14 -8.87
C GLY A 34 2.30 -0.19 -9.31
N ARG A 35 1.80 0.66 -10.20
CA ARG A 35 0.45 0.53 -10.74
C ARG A 35 0.32 -0.70 -11.60
N GLN A 36 -0.75 -1.45 -11.38
CA GLN A 36 -1.07 -2.66 -12.14
C GLN A 36 -2.59 -2.86 -12.11
N GLY A 37 -3.22 -2.73 -13.27
CA GLY A 37 -4.68 -2.74 -13.36
C GLY A 37 -5.30 -1.65 -12.48
N ASN A 38 -6.30 -2.00 -11.69
CA ASN A 38 -6.92 -1.10 -10.73
C ASN A 38 -6.34 -1.29 -9.33
N SER A 39 -5.04 -1.56 -9.23
CA SER A 39 -4.32 -1.71 -7.99
C SER A 39 -2.96 -1.06 -8.04
N TYR A 40 -2.33 -0.92 -6.87
CA TYR A 40 -0.97 -0.40 -6.74
C TYR A 40 -0.24 -1.21 -5.67
N ALA A 41 0.90 -1.77 -6.03
CA ALA A 41 1.67 -2.63 -5.15
C ALA A 41 2.79 -1.85 -4.46
N ILE A 42 2.84 -1.96 -3.12
CA ILE A 42 3.91 -1.38 -2.30
C ILE A 42 4.69 -2.54 -1.69
N PRO A 43 5.94 -2.78 -2.09
CA PRO A 43 6.72 -3.88 -1.54
C PRO A 43 6.96 -3.75 -0.04
N THR A 44 6.73 -4.84 0.68
CA THR A 44 7.04 -4.95 2.11
C THR A 44 7.96 -6.14 2.39
N LYS A 45 8.22 -6.95 1.36
CA LYS A 45 9.13 -8.10 1.40
C LYS A 45 10.01 -8.10 0.16
N ASN A 46 11.20 -8.68 0.29
CA ASN A 46 12.14 -8.82 -0.83
C ASN A 46 11.77 -10.00 -1.76
N GLU A 47 12.65 -10.31 -2.72
CA GLU A 47 12.44 -11.39 -3.68
C GLU A 47 12.42 -12.77 -3.03
N LYS A 48 13.00 -12.89 -1.84
CA LYS A 48 13.00 -14.14 -1.04
C LYS A 48 11.86 -14.20 -0.06
N LEU A 49 10.88 -13.29 -0.18
CA LEU A 49 9.70 -13.18 0.68
C LEU A 49 10.05 -12.87 2.15
N LYS A 50 11.18 -12.22 2.38
CA LYS A 50 11.58 -11.75 3.71
C LYS A 50 11.21 -10.28 3.87
N THR A 51 10.68 -9.93 5.03
CA THR A 51 10.28 -8.56 5.36
C THR A 51 11.47 -7.60 5.23
N ILE A 52 11.27 -6.50 4.51
CA ILE A 52 12.28 -5.46 4.37
C ILE A 52 12.19 -4.46 5.53
N THR A 53 13.23 -3.63 5.67
CA THR A 53 13.27 -2.63 6.75
C THR A 53 12.21 -1.55 6.57
N LEU A 54 11.84 -0.88 7.67
CA LEU A 54 10.92 0.26 7.61
C LEU A 54 11.47 1.37 6.70
N GLY A 55 12.77 1.61 6.70
CA GLY A 55 13.38 2.60 5.82
C GLY A 55 13.19 2.26 4.35
N SER A 56 13.29 0.98 4.00
CA SER A 56 13.04 0.53 2.63
C SER A 56 11.56 0.67 2.26
N ILE A 57 10.67 0.30 3.17
CA ILE A 57 9.21 0.48 2.94
C ILE A 57 8.91 1.96 2.77
N ALA A 58 9.51 2.83 3.57
CA ALA A 58 9.30 4.27 3.47
C ALA A 58 9.62 4.81 2.07
N GLN A 59 10.67 4.29 1.43
CA GLN A 59 11.01 4.69 0.06
C GLN A 59 9.94 4.26 -0.95
N TRP A 60 9.43 3.05 -0.80
CA TRP A 60 8.34 2.56 -1.67
C TRP A 60 7.03 3.32 -1.44
N VAL A 61 6.74 3.68 -0.19
CA VAL A 61 5.59 4.51 0.15
C VAL A 61 5.73 5.91 -0.46
N GLU A 62 6.92 6.49 -0.41
CA GLU A 62 7.18 7.79 -1.01
C GLU A 62 6.96 7.78 -2.52
N GLU A 63 7.38 6.72 -3.20
CA GLU A 63 7.10 6.54 -4.62
C GLU A 63 5.60 6.47 -4.90
N PHE A 64 4.84 5.77 -4.06
CA PHE A 64 3.39 5.73 -4.16
C PHE A 64 2.77 7.12 -3.96
N ILE A 65 3.24 7.87 -2.95
CA ILE A 65 2.71 9.20 -2.66
C ILE A 65 2.91 10.13 -3.87
N GLU A 66 4.07 10.08 -4.50
CA GLU A 66 4.33 10.85 -5.71
C GLU A 66 3.39 10.45 -6.86
N TYR A 67 3.17 9.14 -7.02
CA TYR A 67 2.20 8.65 -8.01
C TYR A 67 0.80 9.20 -7.74
N ALA A 68 0.34 9.14 -6.49
CA ALA A 68 -0.98 9.64 -6.13
C ALA A 68 -1.12 11.14 -6.37
N LYS A 69 -0.07 11.92 -6.11
CA LYS A 69 -0.06 13.35 -6.37
C LYS A 69 -0.18 13.67 -7.86
N GLU A 70 0.39 12.83 -8.70
CA GLU A 70 0.34 12.99 -10.16
C GLU A 70 -0.99 12.52 -10.75
N HIS A 71 -1.84 11.87 -9.97
CA HIS A 71 -3.12 11.33 -10.40
C HIS A 71 -4.25 11.81 -9.49
N PRO A 72 -4.48 13.16 -9.44
CA PRO A 72 -5.45 13.72 -8.50
C PRO A 72 -6.90 13.32 -8.80
N ASP A 73 -7.19 12.86 -10.01
CA ASP A 73 -8.52 12.44 -10.43
C ASP A 73 -8.86 11.01 -10.00
N GLU A 74 -7.89 10.26 -9.49
CA GLU A 74 -8.10 8.89 -9.02
C GLU A 74 -8.18 8.85 -7.50
N LEU A 75 -9.01 7.92 -6.99
CA LEU A 75 -9.09 7.66 -5.56
C LEU A 75 -8.35 6.37 -5.24
N PHE A 76 -7.55 6.40 -4.19
CA PHE A 76 -6.73 5.28 -3.74
C PHE A 76 -7.26 4.73 -2.42
N GLN A 77 -7.62 3.45 -2.44
CA GLN A 77 -8.03 2.72 -1.24
C GLN A 77 -6.79 2.10 -0.61
N VAL A 78 -6.23 2.76 0.38
CA VAL A 78 -4.98 2.31 1.02
C VAL A 78 -5.30 1.31 2.12
N THR A 79 -4.90 0.06 1.93
CA THR A 79 -5.04 -0.98 2.94
C THR A 79 -3.94 -0.83 3.99
N ARG A 80 -4.00 -1.64 5.06
CA ARG A 80 -3.01 -1.62 6.15
C ARG A 80 -1.71 -2.31 5.69
N VAL A 81 -1.03 -1.65 4.75
CA VAL A 81 0.20 -2.13 4.12
C VAL A 81 1.24 -2.51 5.17
N GLY A 82 1.82 -3.70 5.04
CA GLY A 82 2.87 -4.17 5.95
C GLY A 82 2.40 -4.66 7.30
N CYS A 83 1.10 -4.56 7.61
CA CYS A 83 0.56 -4.90 8.93
C CYS A 83 -0.06 -6.30 8.99
N GLY A 84 0.02 -7.05 7.91
CA GLY A 84 -0.43 -8.44 7.87
C GLY A 84 0.77 -9.40 7.90
N LEU A 85 0.97 -10.08 6.76
CA LEU A 85 2.02 -11.10 6.65
C LEU A 85 3.44 -10.57 6.84
N ALA A 86 3.68 -9.27 6.57
CA ALA A 86 4.99 -8.66 6.79
C ALA A 86 5.31 -8.43 8.27
N GLY A 87 4.30 -8.36 9.12
CA GLY A 87 4.49 -8.37 10.57
C GLY A 87 4.72 -7.03 11.25
N TYR A 88 4.61 -5.91 10.54
CA TYR A 88 4.70 -4.59 11.17
C TYR A 88 3.37 -4.21 11.85
N LYS A 89 3.42 -3.21 12.69
CA LYS A 89 2.25 -2.68 13.38
C LYS A 89 1.75 -1.41 12.69
N ASP A 90 0.47 -1.08 12.90
CA ASP A 90 -0.12 0.14 12.37
C ASP A 90 0.69 1.39 12.76
N GLU A 91 1.17 1.44 14.01
CA GLU A 91 1.98 2.56 14.50
C GLU A 91 3.31 2.73 13.76
N ASP A 92 3.82 1.66 13.14
CA ASP A 92 5.06 1.69 12.37
C ASP A 92 4.82 2.20 10.94
N ILE A 93 3.72 1.81 10.33
CA ILE A 93 3.48 2.03 8.90
C ILE A 93 2.62 3.27 8.63
N ALA A 94 1.55 3.49 9.41
CA ALA A 94 0.65 4.61 9.16
C ALA A 94 1.37 5.96 9.06
N PRO A 95 2.34 6.27 9.94
CA PRO A 95 3.05 7.56 9.85
C PRO A 95 3.85 7.76 8.55
N LEU A 96 4.21 6.67 7.84
CA LEU A 96 4.93 6.78 6.57
C LEU A 96 4.07 7.47 5.49
N PHE A 97 2.75 7.48 5.66
CA PHE A 97 1.81 8.06 4.71
C PHE A 97 1.41 9.50 5.06
N LYS A 98 2.09 10.14 6.00
CA LYS A 98 1.69 11.48 6.49
C LYS A 98 1.59 12.53 5.38
N ASP A 99 2.38 12.44 4.33
CA ASP A 99 2.40 13.39 3.24
C ASP A 99 1.51 12.99 2.06
N ALA A 100 0.71 11.94 2.21
CA ALA A 100 -0.18 11.48 1.16
C ALA A 100 -1.24 12.53 0.83
N PRO A 101 -1.59 12.71 -0.46
CA PRO A 101 -2.62 13.67 -0.86
C PRO A 101 -4.03 13.21 -0.45
N ILE A 102 -4.99 14.12 -0.54
CA ILE A 102 -6.37 13.87 -0.09
C ILE A 102 -7.10 12.78 -0.89
N ASN A 103 -6.63 12.44 -2.08
CA ASN A 103 -7.21 11.36 -2.87
C ASN A 103 -6.82 9.95 -2.37
N CYS A 104 -6.02 9.88 -1.29
CA CYS A 104 -5.74 8.62 -0.59
C CYS A 104 -6.73 8.45 0.56
N LEU A 105 -7.50 7.35 0.54
CA LEU A 105 -8.43 6.99 1.61
C LEU A 105 -7.80 5.85 2.40
N PHE A 106 -7.70 6.01 3.71
CA PHE A 106 -7.02 5.05 4.58
C PHE A 106 -8.01 4.13 5.29
N ASP A 107 -7.53 3.00 5.77
CA ASP A 107 -8.29 2.15 6.68
C ASP A 107 -8.55 2.95 7.97
N SER A 108 -9.78 2.87 8.50
CA SER A 108 -10.16 3.59 9.72
C SER A 108 -9.32 3.20 10.93
N ALA A 109 -8.70 2.01 10.91
CA ALA A 109 -7.75 1.60 11.96
C ALA A 109 -6.57 2.56 12.09
N TRP A 110 -6.29 3.35 11.05
CA TRP A 110 -5.19 4.32 11.05
C TRP A 110 -5.61 5.73 11.46
N SER A 111 -6.88 5.94 11.81
CA SER A 111 -7.39 7.28 12.13
C SER A 111 -6.63 7.96 13.28
N LYS A 112 -6.22 7.19 14.28
CA LYS A 112 -5.48 7.72 15.44
C LYS A 112 -4.03 8.12 15.12
N PHE A 113 -3.52 7.73 13.94
CA PHE A 113 -2.15 8.05 13.51
C PHE A 113 -2.11 9.17 12.48
N ASN A 114 -3.27 9.67 12.04
CA ASN A 114 -3.38 10.74 11.04
C ASN A 114 -4.08 11.94 11.66
N ASP A 115 -3.84 13.13 11.09
CA ASP A 115 -4.56 14.31 11.53
C ASP A 115 -5.96 14.37 10.91
N GLY A 116 -6.76 15.34 11.34
CA GLY A 116 -8.19 15.40 11.06
C GLY A 116 -8.61 15.68 9.62
N HIS A 117 -7.67 15.79 8.67
CA HIS A 117 -8.00 16.11 7.28
C HIS A 117 -8.01 14.88 6.37
N ARG A 118 -7.81 13.69 6.93
CA ARG A 118 -7.77 12.45 6.15
C ARG A 118 -9.15 11.87 5.92
N ARG A 119 -9.30 11.16 4.81
CA ARG A 119 -10.51 10.41 4.50
C ARG A 119 -10.26 8.91 4.69
N TYR A 120 -11.33 8.19 5.01
CA TYR A 120 -11.26 6.76 5.31
C TYR A 120 -12.28 6.01 4.47
N TRP A 121 -11.92 4.78 4.05
CA TRP A 121 -12.79 3.99 3.17
C TRP A 121 -13.64 2.96 3.94
N ASN A 122 -13.42 2.77 5.23
CA ASN A 122 -14.23 1.87 6.06
C ASN A 122 -14.50 2.46 7.46
#